data_dda5dc0f0fd1eb36917357a0da15c4a3
#
_entry.id   dda5dc0f0fd1eb36917357a0da15c4a3
#
_cell.length_a   1.000
_cell.length_b   1.000
_cell.length_c   1.000
_cell.angle_alpha   90.00
_cell.angle_beta   90.00
_cell.angle_gamma   90.00
#
_symmetry.space_group_name_H-M   'P 1'
#
loop_
_entity.id
_entity.type
_entity.pdbx_description
1 polymer ?
#
loop_
_entity_poly.entity_id
_entity_poly.type
_entity_poly.pdbx_seq_one_letter_code
_entity_poly.pdbx_strand_id
1 'polypeptide(L)'
;TVPEKETVNLASHKEELTNQEATEEADLPRRSRRETVKPAKKKKKSRLKGFLVTVLVLLILIGAGGFFGLRYAESALQPVDPSSKQYMSVQIPDGANTQEIGSVLEKSGVIKNGLVFTLYAKYKNYTGLKSGYYNLQKSMSVEDVIKELQKGGTPEPQEVALADLTIPEGYTLEQIAQTVGQLQGDFK
;
A
#
# COMPACT_ATOMS: atom_id res chain seq x y z
N THR A 1 63.63 3.30 17.51
CA THR A 1 64.01 4.43 18.37
C THR A 1 62.79 4.86 19.16
N VAL A 2 62.79 4.35 20.38
CA VAL A 2 62.10 4.85 21.57
C VAL A 2 62.84 6.14 21.97
N PRO A 3 62.34 7.08 22.74
CA PRO A 3 61.83 6.92 24.09
C PRO A 3 60.59 7.81 24.40
N GLU A 4 59.79 7.42 25.34
CA GLU A 4 59.95 7.41 26.81
C GLU A 4 59.52 8.73 27.49
N LYS A 5 58.69 8.51 28.48
CA LYS A 5 58.58 9.12 29.82
C LYS A 5 57.90 10.50 29.88
N GLU A 6 57.16 10.81 30.88
CA GLU A 6 57.18 10.60 32.34
C GLU A 6 55.83 11.08 32.87
N THR A 7 55.03 10.36 33.57
CA THR A 7 54.95 10.13 35.03
C THR A 7 55.03 11.37 35.94
N VAL A 8 54.25 11.24 37.00
CA VAL A 8 54.45 11.85 38.33
C VAL A 8 53.67 13.17 38.51
N ASN A 9 52.85 13.39 39.52
CA ASN A 9 52.89 13.09 40.93
C ASN A 9 51.54 13.58 41.51
N LEU A 10 50.78 12.82 42.20
CA LEU A 10 50.91 12.49 43.61
C LEU A 10 50.86 13.67 44.56
N ALA A 11 49.82 13.64 45.32
CA ALA A 11 49.77 13.79 46.75
C ALA A 11 49.93 15.18 47.39
N SER A 12 49.17 15.24 48.39
CA SER A 12 49.38 15.96 49.63
C SER A 12 48.82 17.37 49.75
N HIS A 13 47.82 17.47 50.51
CA HIS A 13 47.86 18.02 51.86
C HIS A 13 46.47 17.87 52.44
N LYS A 14 46.34 17.11 53.24
CA LYS A 14 46.11 16.66 54.60
C LYS A 14 46.50 17.72 55.61
N GLU A 15 45.55 17.87 56.51
CA GLU A 15 45.73 18.47 57.88
C GLU A 15 45.74 20.02 57.90
N GLU A 16 44.93 20.55 58.69
CA GLU A 16 44.87 20.70 60.14
C GLU A 16 43.56 21.34 60.54
N LEU A 17 42.75 20.70 61.29
CA LEU A 17 42.68 20.64 62.77
C LEU A 17 42.41 21.98 63.43
N THR A 18 41.34 21.91 64.09
CA THR A 18 41.12 22.18 65.52
C THR A 18 40.50 23.51 65.90
N ASN A 19 39.38 23.34 66.47
CA ASN A 19 39.05 23.71 67.83
C ASN A 19 38.55 25.12 68.11
N GLN A 20 37.55 25.14 68.76
CA GLN A 20 37.08 25.68 70.09
C GLN A 20 35.70 26.24 69.94
N GLU A 21 34.75 25.57 70.46
CA GLU A 21 34.35 25.48 71.90
C GLU A 21 33.79 26.77 72.48
N ALA A 22 32.63 26.58 72.93
CA ALA A 22 32.00 27.15 74.15
C ALA A 22 31.07 28.36 73.95
N THR A 23 30.00 28.12 74.41
CA THR A 23 29.12 28.54 75.53
C THR A 23 27.94 29.34 75.07
N GLU A 24 26.85 28.82 75.49
CA GLU A 24 25.91 29.10 76.55
C GLU A 24 24.81 30.03 76.04
N GLU A 25 23.65 29.77 76.23
CA GLU A 25 22.62 29.51 77.19
C GLU A 25 21.26 29.97 76.65
N ALA A 26 20.27 29.13 76.92
CA ALA A 26 18.90 29.43 77.27
C ALA A 26 18.04 30.38 76.40
N ASP A 27 17.06 29.89 75.76
CA ASP A 27 15.68 30.11 76.18
C ASP A 27 14.65 29.25 75.40
N LEU A 28 13.75 28.58 76.11
CA LEU A 28 12.56 27.87 75.62
C LEU A 28 11.36 28.78 75.77
N PRO A 29 10.20 28.49 75.27
CA PRO A 29 9.72 27.71 74.08
C PRO A 29 8.73 28.53 73.23
N ARG A 30 8.74 28.45 71.96
CA ARG A 30 7.56 28.79 71.17
C ARG A 30 7.08 27.59 70.38
N ARG A 31 5.99 27.04 70.90
CA ARG A 31 5.04 26.20 70.19
C ARG A 31 4.74 26.79 68.81
N SER A 32 5.38 26.42 67.75
CA SER A 32 4.89 26.66 66.41
C SER A 32 4.15 25.43 65.93
N ARG A 33 2.90 25.65 65.89
CA ARG A 33 1.83 24.98 65.19
C ARG A 33 2.36 24.19 64.01
N ARG A 34 2.40 22.85 64.10
CA ARG A 34 2.56 21.96 62.96
C ARG A 34 1.34 22.20 62.06
N GLU A 35 1.52 23.01 61.04
CA GLU A 35 0.65 22.97 59.86
C GLU A 35 0.91 21.64 59.19
N THR A 36 -0.02 20.73 59.32
CA THR A 36 -0.10 19.52 58.55
C THR A 36 -0.36 19.92 57.09
N VAL A 37 0.72 20.10 56.36
CA VAL A 37 0.65 20.18 54.88
C VAL A 37 0.13 18.84 54.41
N LYS A 38 -1.17 18.78 54.13
CA LYS A 38 -1.79 17.65 53.49
C LYS A 38 -1.07 17.45 52.14
N PRO A 39 -0.48 16.29 51.85
CA PRO A 39 0.12 16.07 50.55
C PRO A 39 -0.99 16.22 49.49
N ALA A 40 -0.81 17.17 48.61
CA ALA A 40 -1.68 17.34 47.44
C ALA A 40 -1.67 16.01 46.69
N LYS A 41 -2.79 15.31 46.72
CA LYS A 41 -3.01 14.10 45.89
C LYS A 41 -2.84 14.53 44.46
N LYS A 42 -1.64 14.28 43.87
CA LYS A 42 -1.40 14.37 42.44
C LYS A 42 -2.40 13.42 41.78
N LYS A 43 -3.47 13.99 41.22
CA LYS A 43 -4.41 13.24 40.37
C LYS A 43 -3.57 12.56 39.33
N LYS A 44 -3.35 11.26 39.45
CA LYS A 44 -2.83 10.40 38.38
C LYS A 44 -3.81 10.56 37.24
N LYS A 45 -3.55 11.52 36.31
CA LYS A 45 -4.27 11.63 35.06
C LYS A 45 -4.20 10.24 34.47
N SER A 46 -5.34 9.62 34.31
CA SER A 46 -5.43 8.21 33.93
C SER A 46 -4.81 8.06 32.54
N ARG A 47 -3.54 7.67 32.51
CA ARG A 47 -2.82 7.30 31.28
C ARG A 47 -3.59 6.24 30.52
N LEU A 48 -4.39 5.46 31.26
CA LEU A 48 -5.28 4.44 30.72
C LEU A 48 -6.39 5.03 29.83
N LYS A 49 -6.98 6.18 30.19
CA LYS A 49 -8.00 6.85 29.33
C LYS A 49 -7.38 7.37 28.05
N GLY A 50 -6.18 7.95 28.10
CA GLY A 50 -5.45 8.37 26.90
C GLY A 50 -5.11 7.17 26.01
N PHE A 51 -4.61 6.08 26.59
CA PHE A 51 -4.33 4.85 25.86
C PHE A 51 -5.58 4.26 25.19
N LEU A 52 -6.71 4.18 25.93
CA LEU A 52 -7.97 3.69 25.36
C LEU A 52 -8.46 4.56 24.19
N VAL A 53 -8.35 5.88 24.30
CA VAL A 53 -8.71 6.80 23.21
C VAL A 53 -7.81 6.58 22.00
N THR A 54 -6.50 6.42 22.20
CA THR A 54 -5.57 6.15 21.10
C THR A 54 -5.88 4.83 20.40
N VAL A 55 -6.15 3.77 21.17
CA VAL A 55 -6.56 2.47 20.63
C VAL A 55 -7.88 2.58 19.87
N LEU A 56 -8.86 3.30 20.39
CA LEU A 56 -10.14 3.52 19.73
C LEU A 56 -9.97 4.26 18.40
N VAL A 57 -9.17 5.34 18.38
CA VAL A 57 -8.87 6.08 17.16
C VAL A 57 -8.16 5.18 16.14
N LEU A 58 -7.21 4.38 16.59
CA LEU A 58 -6.49 3.45 15.71
C LEU A 58 -7.44 2.39 15.11
N LEU A 59 -8.36 1.86 15.90
CA LEU A 59 -9.39 0.93 15.42
C LEU A 59 -10.33 1.58 14.39
N ILE A 60 -10.73 2.84 14.62
CA ILE A 60 -11.54 3.61 13.66
C ILE A 60 -10.77 3.82 12.36
N LEU A 61 -9.49 4.19 12.43
CA LEU A 61 -8.66 4.38 11.25
C LEU A 61 -8.47 3.08 10.46
N ILE A 62 -8.24 1.96 11.15
CA ILE A 62 -8.13 0.64 10.51
C ILE A 62 -9.47 0.23 9.90
N GLY A 63 -10.58 0.43 10.61
CA GLY A 63 -11.93 0.11 10.11
C GLY A 63 -12.31 0.96 8.89
N ALA A 64 -12.08 2.27 8.95
CA ALA A 64 -12.32 3.16 7.83
C ALA A 64 -11.41 2.84 6.64
N GLY A 65 -10.10 2.69 6.88
CA GLY A 65 -9.13 2.32 5.84
C GLY A 65 -9.45 0.98 5.19
N GLY A 66 -9.85 -0.02 5.98
CA GLY A 66 -10.29 -1.33 5.48
C GLY A 66 -11.55 -1.23 4.63
N PHE A 67 -12.56 -0.48 5.10
CA PHE A 67 -13.80 -0.29 4.35
C PHE A 67 -13.58 0.42 3.00
N PHE A 68 -12.82 1.52 3.01
CA PHE A 68 -12.48 2.22 1.77
C PHE A 68 -11.60 1.37 0.85
N GLY A 69 -10.67 0.60 1.41
CA GLY A 69 -9.82 -0.33 0.66
C GLY A 69 -10.61 -1.42 -0.05
N LEU A 70 -11.61 -2.02 0.63
CA LEU A 70 -12.50 -3.02 0.04
C LEU A 70 -13.34 -2.43 -1.10
N ARG A 71 -13.91 -1.25 -0.91
CA ARG A 71 -14.69 -0.57 -1.97
C ARG A 71 -13.82 -0.23 -3.18
N TYR A 72 -12.58 0.21 -2.93
CA TYR A 72 -11.62 0.44 -4.01
C TYR A 72 -11.27 -0.86 -4.74
N ALA A 73 -11.02 -1.94 -4.02
CA ALA A 73 -10.70 -3.24 -4.61
C ALA A 73 -11.86 -3.77 -5.48
N GLU A 74 -13.11 -3.69 -5.00
CA GLU A 74 -14.29 -4.05 -5.80
C GLU A 74 -14.36 -3.23 -7.09
N SER A 75 -14.15 -1.92 -7.02
CA SER A 75 -14.13 -1.05 -8.21
C SER A 75 -12.99 -1.37 -9.17
N ALA A 76 -11.83 -1.77 -8.64
CA ALA A 76 -10.67 -2.12 -9.45
C ALA A 76 -10.80 -3.48 -10.14
N LEU A 77 -11.64 -4.38 -9.63
CA LEU A 77 -11.97 -5.67 -10.25
C LEU A 77 -12.98 -5.54 -11.40
N GLN A 78 -13.72 -4.44 -11.45
CA GLN A 78 -14.68 -4.18 -12.53
C GLN A 78 -13.94 -3.80 -13.83
N PRO A 79 -14.58 -4.00 -14.99
CA PRO A 79 -14.05 -3.60 -16.27
C PRO A 79 -13.54 -2.16 -16.29
N VAL A 80 -12.50 -1.90 -17.08
CA VAL A 80 -12.02 -0.53 -17.31
C VAL A 80 -13.07 0.30 -18.02
N ASP A 81 -13.64 -0.26 -19.08
CA ASP A 81 -14.73 0.32 -19.86
C ASP A 81 -15.72 -0.78 -20.27
N PRO A 82 -16.86 -0.90 -19.56
CA PRO A 82 -17.85 -1.94 -19.84
C PRO A 82 -18.48 -1.85 -21.24
N SER A 83 -18.43 -0.69 -21.88
CA SER A 83 -19.02 -0.44 -23.20
C SER A 83 -18.03 -0.68 -24.35
N SER A 84 -16.75 -0.82 -24.05
CA SER A 84 -15.71 -0.98 -25.04
C SER A 84 -15.78 -2.35 -25.73
N LYS A 85 -15.87 -2.33 -27.04
CA LYS A 85 -15.70 -3.52 -27.89
C LYS A 85 -14.27 -3.68 -28.42
N GLN A 86 -13.36 -2.79 -28.01
CA GLN A 86 -11.98 -2.83 -28.44
C GLN A 86 -11.24 -4.03 -27.86
N TYR A 87 -10.62 -4.80 -28.75
CA TYR A 87 -9.64 -5.81 -28.37
C TYR A 87 -8.24 -5.20 -28.30
N MET A 88 -7.50 -5.66 -27.35
CA MET A 88 -6.09 -5.30 -27.17
C MET A 88 -5.26 -6.56 -27.16
N SER A 89 -4.27 -6.61 -28.05
CA SER A 89 -3.30 -7.70 -28.04
C SER A 89 -2.31 -7.48 -26.90
N VAL A 90 -2.26 -8.42 -25.97
CA VAL A 90 -1.39 -8.38 -24.79
C VAL A 90 -0.48 -9.60 -24.80
N GLN A 91 0.81 -9.36 -24.70
CA GLN A 91 1.81 -10.41 -24.59
C GLN A 91 2.18 -10.64 -23.12
N ILE A 92 1.96 -11.86 -22.65
CA ILE A 92 2.41 -12.32 -21.34
C ILE A 92 3.72 -13.10 -21.55
N PRO A 93 4.85 -12.64 -20.99
CA PRO A 93 6.14 -13.31 -21.13
C PRO A 93 6.16 -14.71 -20.53
N ASP A 94 7.00 -15.57 -21.09
CA ASP A 94 7.22 -16.90 -20.50
C ASP A 94 7.86 -16.79 -19.12
N GLY A 95 7.33 -17.57 -18.19
CA GLY A 95 7.82 -17.57 -16.82
C GLY A 95 7.41 -16.38 -15.98
N ALA A 96 6.57 -15.48 -16.51
CA ALA A 96 6.09 -14.32 -15.76
C ALA A 96 5.33 -14.75 -14.49
N ASN A 97 5.67 -14.14 -13.37
CA ASN A 97 4.95 -14.35 -12.12
C ASN A 97 3.63 -13.54 -12.12
N THR A 98 2.72 -13.84 -11.19
CA THR A 98 1.40 -13.19 -11.10
C THR A 98 1.48 -11.67 -11.00
N GLN A 99 2.52 -11.13 -10.35
CA GLN A 99 2.71 -9.69 -10.21
C GLN A 99 3.16 -9.05 -11.53
N GLU A 100 4.05 -9.72 -12.25
CA GLU A 100 4.48 -9.29 -13.59
C GLU A 100 3.31 -9.31 -14.56
N ILE A 101 2.50 -10.38 -14.55
CA ILE A 101 1.27 -10.48 -15.34
C ILE A 101 0.35 -9.30 -15.02
N GLY A 102 0.09 -9.02 -13.73
CA GLY A 102 -0.72 -7.89 -13.31
C GLY A 102 -0.19 -6.54 -13.83
N SER A 103 1.13 -6.36 -13.80
CA SER A 103 1.79 -5.16 -14.31
C SER A 103 1.65 -5.00 -15.83
N VAL A 104 1.75 -6.09 -16.58
CA VAL A 104 1.57 -6.10 -18.04
C VAL A 104 0.13 -5.75 -18.40
N LEU A 105 -0.85 -6.36 -17.73
CA LEU A 105 -2.27 -6.10 -17.96
C LEU A 105 -2.67 -4.66 -17.62
N GLU A 106 -2.13 -4.10 -16.53
CA GLU A 106 -2.34 -2.70 -16.16
C GLU A 106 -1.75 -1.74 -17.21
N LYS A 107 -0.50 -1.97 -17.62
CA LYS A 107 0.16 -1.17 -18.67
C LYS A 107 -0.57 -1.24 -20.01
N SER A 108 -1.16 -2.38 -20.33
CA SER A 108 -1.98 -2.56 -21.53
C SER A 108 -3.37 -1.91 -21.40
N GLY A 109 -3.75 -1.43 -20.21
CA GLY A 109 -5.04 -0.81 -19.98
C GLY A 109 -6.24 -1.76 -19.99
N VAL A 110 -6.00 -3.08 -19.85
CA VAL A 110 -7.04 -4.11 -19.74
C VAL A 110 -7.63 -4.16 -18.35
N ILE A 111 -6.83 -3.91 -17.33
CA ILE A 111 -7.26 -3.83 -15.94
C ILE A 111 -6.90 -2.48 -15.33
N LYS A 112 -7.62 -2.08 -14.28
CA LYS A 112 -7.40 -0.79 -13.59
C LYS A 112 -6.18 -0.79 -12.68
N ASN A 113 -5.86 -1.94 -12.06
CA ASN A 113 -4.78 -2.03 -11.08
C ASN A 113 -4.20 -3.44 -10.98
N GLY A 114 -2.89 -3.56 -11.27
CA GLY A 114 -2.17 -4.84 -11.27
C GLY A 114 -1.92 -5.41 -9.88
N LEU A 115 -1.83 -4.55 -8.83
CA LEU A 115 -1.72 -5.01 -7.45
C LEU A 115 -3.02 -5.68 -6.99
N VAL A 116 -4.16 -5.07 -7.29
CA VAL A 116 -5.47 -5.63 -6.96
C VAL A 116 -5.67 -6.97 -7.69
N PHE A 117 -5.27 -7.05 -8.97
CA PHE A 117 -5.25 -8.30 -9.72
C PHE A 117 -4.42 -9.38 -8.99
N THR A 118 -3.19 -9.04 -8.60
CA THR A 118 -2.28 -9.96 -7.92
C THR A 118 -2.84 -10.46 -6.60
N LEU A 119 -3.41 -9.55 -5.79
CA LEU A 119 -4.02 -9.89 -4.50
C LEU A 119 -5.27 -10.76 -4.70
N TYR A 120 -6.11 -10.43 -5.69
CA TYR A 120 -7.30 -11.18 -6.01
C TYR A 120 -6.98 -12.60 -6.50
N ALA A 121 -6.00 -12.72 -7.41
CA ALA A 121 -5.54 -14.01 -7.91
C ALA A 121 -5.01 -14.90 -6.76
N LYS A 122 -4.24 -14.32 -5.83
CA LYS A 122 -3.75 -15.03 -4.64
C LYS A 122 -4.89 -15.41 -3.68
N TYR A 123 -5.81 -14.49 -3.42
CA TYR A 123 -6.94 -14.73 -2.52
C TYR A 123 -7.85 -15.85 -3.01
N LYS A 124 -8.12 -15.88 -4.31
CA LYS A 124 -8.93 -16.92 -4.95
C LYS A 124 -8.15 -18.18 -5.30
N ASN A 125 -6.84 -18.23 -5.01
CA ASN A 125 -5.95 -19.31 -5.37
C ASN A 125 -5.97 -19.63 -6.88
N TYR A 126 -6.08 -18.62 -7.73
CA TYR A 126 -5.95 -18.80 -9.15
C TYR A 126 -4.50 -19.15 -9.51
N THR A 127 -4.32 -20.35 -10.03
CA THR A 127 -3.04 -20.87 -10.50
C THR A 127 -3.15 -21.23 -11.98
N GLY A 128 -1.99 -21.51 -12.61
CA GLY A 128 -1.97 -21.94 -14.00
C GLY A 128 -2.24 -20.82 -15.01
N LEU A 129 -1.87 -19.58 -14.66
CA LEU A 129 -1.83 -18.50 -15.63
C LEU A 129 -0.72 -18.81 -16.63
N LYS A 130 -1.04 -18.79 -17.91
CA LYS A 130 -0.16 -19.20 -18.99
C LYS A 130 0.40 -17.97 -19.71
N SER A 131 1.57 -18.13 -20.30
CA SER A 131 2.17 -17.16 -21.20
C SER A 131 1.56 -17.19 -22.61
N GLY A 132 1.91 -16.23 -23.44
CA GLY A 132 1.48 -16.13 -24.83
C GLY A 132 0.81 -14.81 -25.16
N TYR A 133 0.26 -14.74 -26.36
CA TYR A 133 -0.50 -13.59 -26.84
C TYR A 133 -1.99 -13.79 -26.59
N TYR A 134 -2.63 -12.75 -26.08
CA TYR A 134 -4.04 -12.75 -25.74
C TYR A 134 -4.74 -11.55 -26.37
N ASN A 135 -5.93 -11.77 -26.89
CA ASN A 135 -6.82 -10.69 -27.32
C ASN A 135 -7.85 -10.43 -26.21
N LEU A 136 -7.61 -9.39 -25.42
CA LEU A 136 -8.42 -9.05 -24.27
C LEU A 136 -9.20 -7.75 -24.54
N GLN A 137 -10.37 -7.61 -23.95
CA GLN A 137 -11.20 -6.42 -24.08
C GLN A 137 -11.17 -5.61 -22.78
N LYS A 138 -11.30 -4.29 -22.89
CA LYS A 138 -11.47 -3.39 -21.72
C LYS A 138 -12.79 -3.62 -20.99
N SER A 139 -13.76 -4.27 -21.66
CA SER A 139 -15.04 -4.66 -21.08
C SER A 139 -15.01 -5.94 -20.24
N MET A 140 -13.86 -6.63 -20.20
CA MET A 140 -13.68 -7.81 -19.37
C MET A 140 -13.44 -7.41 -17.91
N SER A 141 -14.04 -8.16 -16.99
CA SER A 141 -13.69 -8.09 -15.57
C SER A 141 -12.35 -8.77 -15.32
N VAL A 142 -11.72 -8.46 -14.19
CA VAL A 142 -10.46 -9.14 -13.77
C VAL A 142 -10.64 -10.65 -13.73
N GLU A 143 -11.82 -11.13 -13.32
CA GLU A 143 -12.11 -12.57 -13.27
C GLU A 143 -12.16 -13.19 -14.68
N ASP A 144 -12.77 -12.51 -15.65
CA ASP A 144 -12.82 -12.99 -17.03
C ASP A 144 -11.42 -13.00 -17.65
N VAL A 145 -10.62 -11.98 -17.40
CA VAL A 145 -9.21 -11.95 -17.83
C VAL A 145 -8.43 -13.13 -17.26
N ILE A 146 -8.59 -13.45 -15.96
CA ILE A 146 -7.93 -14.61 -15.34
C ILE A 146 -8.35 -15.90 -16.03
N LYS A 147 -9.63 -16.10 -16.32
CA LYS A 147 -10.13 -17.29 -17.02
C LYS A 147 -9.52 -17.42 -18.41
N GLU A 148 -9.37 -16.31 -19.14
CA GLU A 148 -8.70 -16.33 -20.43
C GLU A 148 -7.21 -16.69 -20.30
N LEU A 149 -6.51 -16.14 -19.31
CA LEU A 149 -5.10 -16.49 -19.04
C LEU A 149 -4.92 -17.96 -18.66
N GLN A 150 -5.90 -18.57 -18.02
CA GLN A 150 -5.85 -20.00 -17.69
C GLN A 150 -6.05 -20.91 -18.91
N LYS A 151 -6.83 -20.49 -19.90
CA LYS A 151 -7.01 -21.23 -21.16
C LYS A 151 -5.69 -21.34 -21.93
N GLY A 152 -4.90 -20.28 -21.95
CA GLY A 152 -3.62 -20.17 -22.63
C GLY A 152 -3.70 -19.23 -23.82
N GLY A 153 -2.59 -18.49 -24.01
CA GLY A 153 -2.43 -17.62 -25.16
C GLY A 153 -1.98 -18.36 -26.41
N THR A 154 -1.97 -17.65 -27.50
CA THR A 154 -1.41 -18.14 -28.76
C THR A 154 0.10 -17.88 -28.83
N PRO A 155 0.88 -18.68 -29.56
CA PRO A 155 2.32 -18.48 -29.70
C PRO A 155 2.66 -17.22 -30.50
N GLU A 156 1.74 -16.74 -31.33
CA GLU A 156 1.91 -15.58 -32.20
C GLU A 156 0.77 -14.58 -31.96
N PRO A 157 1.05 -13.28 -32.20
CA PRO A 157 0.01 -12.27 -32.16
C PRO A 157 -1.10 -12.61 -33.15
N GLN A 158 -2.34 -12.66 -32.68
CA GLN A 158 -3.48 -12.80 -33.58
C GLN A 158 -3.93 -11.41 -34.04
N GLU A 159 -4.07 -11.25 -35.35
CA GLU A 159 -4.73 -10.08 -35.89
C GLU A 159 -6.20 -10.09 -35.42
N VAL A 160 -6.58 -9.07 -34.71
CA VAL A 160 -7.98 -8.89 -34.29
C VAL A 160 -8.69 -8.28 -35.46
N ALA A 161 -9.66 -8.98 -36.02
CA ALA A 161 -10.59 -8.38 -36.97
C ALA A 161 -11.31 -7.21 -36.27
N LEU A 162 -11.03 -6.01 -36.71
CA LEU A 162 -11.64 -4.79 -36.15
C LEU A 162 -13.12 -4.68 -36.51
N ALA A 163 -13.51 -5.33 -37.61
CA ALA A 163 -14.90 -5.49 -38.04
C ALA A 163 -15.03 -6.65 -39.02
N ASP A 164 -16.16 -7.36 -38.96
CA ASP A 164 -16.53 -8.33 -39.97
C ASP A 164 -17.29 -7.62 -41.08
N LEU A 165 -16.64 -7.49 -42.23
CA LEU A 165 -17.25 -6.95 -43.43
C LEU A 165 -17.67 -8.09 -44.36
N THR A 166 -18.96 -8.37 -44.42
CA THR A 166 -19.51 -9.31 -45.37
C THR A 166 -19.98 -8.52 -46.62
N ILE A 167 -19.26 -8.71 -47.71
CA ILE A 167 -19.64 -8.14 -49.03
C ILE A 167 -20.32 -9.25 -49.84
N PRO A 168 -21.63 -9.19 -50.06
CA PRO A 168 -22.34 -10.15 -50.89
C PRO A 168 -21.83 -10.09 -52.35
N GLU A 169 -21.87 -11.21 -53.04
CA GLU A 169 -21.57 -11.23 -54.44
C GLU A 169 -22.50 -10.34 -55.25
N GLY A 170 -21.96 -9.57 -56.20
CA GLY A 170 -22.75 -8.67 -57.03
C GLY A 170 -22.83 -7.23 -56.52
N TYR A 171 -22.19 -6.87 -55.40
CA TYR A 171 -22.14 -5.49 -54.97
C TYR A 171 -21.32 -4.62 -55.90
N THR A 172 -21.86 -3.43 -56.20
CA THR A 172 -21.11 -2.40 -56.94
C THR A 172 -20.06 -1.72 -56.00
N LEU A 173 -19.07 -1.07 -56.60
CA LEU A 173 -18.07 -0.32 -55.86
C LEU A 173 -18.67 0.75 -54.94
N GLU A 174 -19.78 1.38 -55.35
CA GLU A 174 -20.51 2.37 -54.56
C GLU A 174 -21.16 1.75 -53.33
N GLN A 175 -21.77 0.56 -53.47
CA GLN A 175 -22.37 -0.19 -52.38
C GLN A 175 -21.30 -0.68 -51.38
N ILE A 176 -20.15 -1.15 -51.89
CA ILE A 176 -19.00 -1.51 -51.04
C ILE A 176 -18.51 -0.31 -50.25
N ALA A 177 -18.33 0.85 -50.91
CA ALA A 177 -17.87 2.08 -50.28
C ALA A 177 -18.84 2.56 -49.18
N GLN A 178 -20.16 2.46 -49.42
CA GLN A 178 -21.18 2.78 -48.39
C GLN A 178 -21.10 1.84 -47.18
N THR A 179 -20.95 0.54 -47.43
CA THR A 179 -20.84 -0.47 -46.37
C THR A 179 -19.57 -0.27 -45.54
N VAL A 180 -18.44 0.02 -46.18
CA VAL A 180 -17.19 0.39 -45.48
C VAL A 180 -17.34 1.70 -44.71
N GLY A 181 -18.02 2.69 -45.30
CA GLY A 181 -18.25 3.97 -44.65
C GLY A 181 -19.12 3.89 -43.39
N GLN A 182 -20.07 2.93 -43.34
CA GLN A 182 -20.85 2.65 -42.15
C GLN A 182 -20.00 2.04 -41.01
N LEU A 183 -19.02 1.21 -41.37
CA LEU A 183 -18.08 0.65 -40.40
C LEU A 183 -17.16 1.70 -39.77
N GLN A 184 -16.78 2.76 -40.51
CA GLN A 184 -15.93 3.85 -39.98
C GLN A 184 -16.57 4.64 -38.84
N GLY A 185 -17.91 4.59 -38.68
CA GLY A 185 -18.60 5.20 -37.54
C GLY A 185 -18.30 4.55 -36.18
N ASP A 186 -17.87 3.29 -36.18
CA ASP A 186 -17.62 2.51 -34.96
C ASP A 186 -16.15 2.57 -34.46
N PHE A 187 -15.28 3.26 -35.22
CA PHE A 187 -13.85 3.39 -34.94
C PHE A 187 -13.45 4.72 -34.28
N LYS A 188 -14.25 5.25 -33.35
CA LYS A 188 -13.89 6.44 -32.56
C LYS A 188 -13.33 6.09 -31.21
#